data_1de80e5b8c9a2f1a9924c1bb1d450c1b
#
_entry.id   1de80e5b8c9a2f1a9924c1bb1d450c1b
#
_cell.length_a   1.000
_cell.length_b   1.000
_cell.length_c   1.000
_cell.angle_alpha   90.00
_cell.angle_beta   90.00
_cell.angle_gamma   90.00
#
_symmetry.space_group_name_H-M   'P 1'
#
loop_
_entity.id
_entity.type
_entity.pdbx_description
1 polymer ?
#
loop_
_entity_poly.entity_id
_entity_poly.type
_entity_poly.pdbx_seq_one_letter_code
_entity_poly.pdbx_strand_id
1 'polypeptide(L)'
;MKRGDFTNLASDYTKYRPSYNSSVVMTILKSVDKELRSIRAADVGAGTGIFTKCLIDAGIQNLVAVEPNDDMREHGIKFLDNNVKFLSGSAEDTGLETDGFDLVTMASSFHWPDTQLALNEFDRALSDKGVFCALWNPRLTEKSASESEVQELLTTKFKVASRVSSGLSGITQELREILKSSGIFNSVVYVDAVDVVQRTHEEYIGAWRSVNDIQAQLGGEKFEEFICDVEKIIKKREFVEVHYLTRAWIASR
;
A
#
# COMPACT_ATOMS: atom_id res chain seq x y z
N MET A 1 -7.71 19.56 0.74
CA MET A 1 -7.42 18.27 0.09
C MET A 1 -8.55 17.31 0.42
N LYS A 2 -9.05 16.53 -0.54
CA LYS A 2 -10.06 15.50 -0.26
C LYS A 2 -9.36 14.20 0.17
N ARG A 3 -10.02 13.40 0.99
CA ARG A 3 -9.54 12.05 1.32
C ARG A 3 -9.41 11.20 0.05
N GLY A 4 -8.31 10.50 -0.14
CA GLY A 4 -8.04 9.71 -1.34
C GLY A 4 -7.57 10.50 -2.56
N ASP A 5 -7.44 11.82 -2.45
CA ASP A 5 -6.84 12.65 -3.50
C ASP A 5 -5.33 12.79 -3.25
N PHE A 6 -4.53 12.09 -4.02
CA PHE A 6 -3.07 12.07 -3.93
C PHE A 6 -2.39 13.04 -4.91
N THR A 7 -3.14 13.88 -5.57
CA THR A 7 -2.61 14.90 -6.49
C THR A 7 -1.60 15.80 -5.77
N ASN A 8 -0.45 16.03 -6.37
CA ASN A 8 0.72 16.75 -5.82
C ASN A 8 1.45 16.05 -4.64
N LEU A 9 1.09 14.83 -4.27
CA LEU A 9 1.82 14.06 -3.24
C LEU A 9 2.76 13.00 -3.84
N ALA A 10 2.67 12.74 -5.13
CA ALA A 10 3.35 11.63 -5.80
C ALA A 10 4.88 11.64 -5.62
N SER A 11 5.53 12.82 -5.66
CA SER A 11 6.97 12.97 -5.47
C SER A 11 7.43 12.51 -4.08
N ASP A 12 6.82 13.06 -3.02
CA ASP A 12 7.13 12.70 -1.64
C ASP A 12 6.72 11.26 -1.33
N TYR A 13 5.61 10.81 -1.92
CA TYR A 13 5.14 9.44 -1.81
C TYR A 13 6.18 8.47 -2.34
N THR A 14 6.69 8.68 -3.54
CA THR A 14 7.72 7.83 -4.16
C THR A 14 9.03 7.85 -3.38
N LYS A 15 9.47 9.04 -2.93
CA LYS A 15 10.77 9.22 -2.28
C LYS A 15 10.83 8.66 -0.87
N TYR A 16 9.75 8.80 -0.10
CA TYR A 16 9.80 8.61 1.36
C TYR A 16 8.96 7.46 1.89
N ARG A 17 8.04 6.88 1.09
CA ARG A 17 7.29 5.70 1.53
C ARG A 17 8.20 4.48 1.64
N PRO A 18 7.98 3.62 2.67
CA PRO A 18 8.76 2.39 2.81
C PRO A 18 8.40 1.39 1.70
N SER A 19 9.37 0.56 1.36
CA SER A 19 9.14 -0.67 0.61
C SER A 19 8.41 -1.71 1.47
N TYR A 20 8.02 -2.83 0.88
CA TYR A 20 7.36 -3.95 1.57
C TYR A 20 8.38 -5.05 1.91
N ASN A 21 8.13 -5.79 3.00
CA ASN A 21 9.02 -6.86 3.45
C ASN A 21 9.19 -7.93 2.37
N SER A 22 10.44 -8.19 2.00
CA SER A 22 10.78 -9.12 0.91
C SER A 22 10.33 -10.56 1.16
N SER A 23 10.30 -11.02 2.42
CA SER A 23 9.83 -12.36 2.75
C SER A 23 8.33 -12.50 2.54
N VAL A 24 7.55 -11.45 2.84
CA VAL A 24 6.11 -11.42 2.55
C VAL A 24 5.89 -11.40 1.03
N VAL A 25 6.61 -10.56 0.29
CA VAL A 25 6.54 -10.50 -1.19
C VAL A 25 6.84 -11.89 -1.79
N MET A 26 7.92 -12.54 -1.35
CA MET A 26 8.25 -13.88 -1.82
C MET A 26 7.20 -14.94 -1.44
N THR A 27 6.54 -14.80 -0.29
CA THR A 27 5.45 -15.71 0.11
C THR A 27 4.24 -15.53 -0.79
N ILE A 28 3.88 -14.30 -1.16
CA ILE A 28 2.82 -14.00 -2.14
C ILE A 28 3.15 -14.67 -3.48
N LEU A 29 4.36 -14.48 -3.99
CA LEU A 29 4.77 -15.03 -5.28
C LEU A 29 4.80 -16.57 -5.29
N LYS A 30 5.21 -17.20 -4.20
CA LYS A 30 5.23 -18.67 -4.04
C LYS A 30 3.82 -19.27 -3.87
N SER A 31 2.80 -18.49 -3.58
CA SER A 31 1.42 -18.97 -3.56
C SER A 31 0.84 -19.19 -4.95
N VAL A 32 1.48 -18.62 -5.98
CA VAL A 32 1.17 -18.87 -7.38
C VAL A 32 1.93 -20.11 -7.83
N ASP A 33 1.20 -21.12 -8.31
CA ASP A 33 1.78 -22.41 -8.76
C ASP A 33 2.40 -22.29 -10.17
N LYS A 34 3.40 -21.37 -10.28
CA LYS A 34 4.14 -21.11 -11.53
C LYS A 34 5.57 -20.64 -11.24
N GLU A 35 6.43 -20.82 -12.23
CA GLU A 35 7.75 -20.19 -12.26
C GLU A 35 7.62 -18.65 -12.29
N LEU A 36 8.42 -17.93 -11.50
CA LEU A 36 8.32 -16.47 -11.33
C LEU A 36 8.28 -15.70 -12.66
N ARG A 37 9.12 -16.11 -13.62
CA ARG A 37 9.20 -15.45 -14.94
C ARG A 37 7.97 -15.65 -15.81
N SER A 38 7.17 -16.68 -15.54
CA SER A 38 5.95 -17.01 -16.30
C SER A 38 4.69 -16.44 -15.63
N ILE A 39 4.76 -15.94 -14.40
CA ILE A 39 3.63 -15.33 -13.72
C ILE A 39 3.19 -14.06 -14.47
N ARG A 40 1.94 -14.01 -14.86
CA ARG A 40 1.27 -12.77 -15.32
C ARG A 40 0.64 -12.08 -14.12
N ALA A 41 1.21 -10.96 -13.69
CA ALA A 41 0.76 -10.24 -12.53
C ALA A 41 0.14 -8.89 -12.89
N ALA A 42 -0.83 -8.46 -12.10
CA ALA A 42 -1.38 -7.10 -12.13
C ALA A 42 -1.30 -6.48 -10.72
N ASP A 43 -0.81 -5.24 -10.64
CA ASP A 43 -0.82 -4.43 -9.43
C ASP A 43 -1.87 -3.33 -9.58
N VAL A 44 -3.00 -3.45 -8.84
CA VAL A 44 -4.18 -2.59 -8.98
C VAL A 44 -4.20 -1.55 -7.85
N GLY A 45 -4.45 -0.29 -8.21
CA GLY A 45 -4.21 0.84 -7.32
C GLY A 45 -2.72 1.01 -7.03
N ALA A 46 -1.91 0.87 -8.08
CA ALA A 46 -0.45 0.81 -8.01
C ALA A 46 0.19 2.12 -7.51
N GLY A 47 -0.54 3.23 -7.58
CA GLY A 47 -0.03 4.53 -7.18
C GLY A 47 1.22 4.91 -7.99
N THR A 48 2.28 5.26 -7.29
CA THR A 48 3.59 5.56 -7.90
C THR A 48 4.44 4.33 -8.16
N GLY A 49 3.90 3.10 -8.03
CA GLY A 49 4.58 1.87 -8.40
C GLY A 49 5.54 1.30 -7.34
N ILE A 50 5.44 1.68 -6.07
CA ILE A 50 6.34 1.16 -5.02
C ILE A 50 6.22 -0.35 -4.88
N PHE A 51 5.00 -0.91 -4.81
CA PHE A 51 4.81 -2.35 -4.74
C PHE A 51 5.08 -3.03 -6.09
N THR A 52 4.70 -2.40 -7.19
CA THR A 52 5.06 -2.82 -8.55
C THR A 52 6.57 -3.06 -8.67
N LYS A 53 7.39 -2.14 -8.10
CA LYS A 53 8.85 -2.31 -8.06
C LYS A 53 9.28 -3.52 -7.22
N CYS A 54 8.63 -3.79 -6.09
CA CYS A 54 8.91 -4.98 -5.29
C CYS A 54 8.69 -6.27 -6.10
N LEU A 55 7.65 -6.33 -6.93
CA LEU A 55 7.37 -7.47 -7.81
C LEU A 55 8.45 -7.62 -8.89
N ILE A 56 8.89 -6.52 -9.51
CA ILE A 56 9.99 -6.51 -10.49
C ILE A 56 11.29 -7.00 -9.85
N ASP A 57 11.65 -6.43 -8.70
CA ASP A 57 12.89 -6.77 -7.98
C ASP A 57 12.89 -8.24 -7.53
N ALA A 58 11.71 -8.81 -7.27
CA ALA A 58 11.53 -10.23 -6.97
C ALA A 58 11.59 -11.15 -8.20
N GLY A 59 11.64 -10.60 -9.43
CA GLY A 59 11.84 -11.34 -10.66
C GLY A 59 10.63 -11.51 -11.57
N ILE A 60 9.52 -10.83 -11.31
CA ILE A 60 8.34 -10.80 -12.18
C ILE A 60 8.68 -10.01 -13.45
N GLN A 61 8.40 -10.62 -14.62
CA GLN A 61 8.66 -10.01 -15.94
C GLN A 61 7.39 -9.60 -16.68
N ASN A 62 6.27 -10.28 -16.43
CA ASN A 62 4.99 -9.99 -17.07
C ASN A 62 4.07 -9.27 -16.09
N LEU A 63 4.22 -7.94 -15.99
CA LEU A 63 3.55 -7.11 -15.00
C LEU A 63 2.81 -5.95 -15.65
N VAL A 64 1.57 -5.74 -15.23
CA VAL A 64 0.75 -4.58 -15.57
C VAL A 64 0.39 -3.84 -14.29
N ALA A 65 0.51 -2.52 -14.29
CA ALA A 65 0.06 -1.66 -13.21
C ALA A 65 -1.24 -0.94 -13.61
N VAL A 66 -2.20 -0.85 -12.71
CA VAL A 66 -3.48 -0.15 -12.92
C VAL A 66 -3.60 0.95 -11.87
N GLU A 67 -3.79 2.20 -12.32
CA GLU A 67 -3.90 3.35 -11.40
C GLU A 67 -4.85 4.41 -11.99
N PRO A 68 -5.94 4.78 -11.28
CA PRO A 68 -6.91 5.74 -11.77
C PRO A 68 -6.40 7.20 -11.74
N ASN A 69 -5.53 7.56 -10.77
CA ASN A 69 -5.04 8.93 -10.62
C ASN A 69 -3.92 9.22 -11.61
N ASP A 70 -4.11 10.21 -12.48
CA ASP A 70 -3.18 10.56 -13.56
C ASP A 70 -1.81 10.98 -13.02
N ASP A 71 -1.76 11.81 -11.97
CA ASP A 71 -0.50 12.30 -11.37
C ASP A 71 0.31 11.15 -10.76
N MET A 72 -0.34 10.27 -9.99
CA MET A 72 0.29 9.07 -9.44
C MET A 72 0.80 8.15 -10.55
N ARG A 73 -0.01 7.93 -11.60
CA ARG A 73 0.33 7.07 -12.74
C ARG A 73 1.54 7.62 -13.52
N GLU A 74 1.56 8.92 -13.81
CA GLU A 74 2.69 9.55 -14.50
C GLU A 74 4.00 9.43 -13.69
N HIS A 75 3.94 9.62 -12.38
CA HIS A 75 5.09 9.43 -11.50
C HIS A 75 5.53 7.96 -11.47
N GLY A 76 4.59 7.02 -11.44
CA GLY A 76 4.88 5.59 -11.49
C GLY A 76 5.60 5.17 -12.77
N ILE A 77 5.14 5.65 -13.93
CA ILE A 77 5.77 5.42 -15.22
C ILE A 77 7.24 5.88 -15.21
N LYS A 78 7.48 7.09 -14.69
CA LYS A 78 8.84 7.66 -14.58
C LYS A 78 9.70 6.90 -13.56
N PHE A 79 9.13 6.57 -12.41
CA PHE A 79 9.83 5.84 -11.34
C PHE A 79 10.28 4.44 -11.75
N LEU A 80 9.53 3.79 -12.64
CA LEU A 80 9.83 2.46 -13.15
C LEU A 80 10.52 2.49 -14.54
N ASP A 81 11.08 3.63 -14.96
CA ASP A 81 11.84 3.82 -16.20
C ASP A 81 11.08 3.31 -17.45
N ASN A 82 9.77 3.49 -17.50
CA ASN A 82 8.88 2.98 -18.57
C ASN A 82 8.93 1.46 -18.79
N ASN A 83 9.41 0.68 -17.82
CA ASN A 83 9.54 -0.78 -17.93
C ASN A 83 8.26 -1.55 -17.63
N VAL A 84 7.20 -0.87 -17.17
CA VAL A 84 5.90 -1.47 -16.84
C VAL A 84 4.80 -0.75 -17.60
N LYS A 85 3.87 -1.53 -18.16
CA LYS A 85 2.66 -0.97 -18.76
C LYS A 85 1.72 -0.51 -17.66
N PHE A 86 1.40 0.79 -17.64
CA PHE A 86 0.36 1.35 -16.80
C PHE A 86 -0.95 1.50 -17.59
N LEU A 87 -2.05 1.09 -16.96
CA LEU A 87 -3.41 1.32 -17.44
C LEU A 87 -4.09 2.38 -16.58
N SER A 88 -4.94 3.19 -17.20
CA SER A 88 -5.89 4.04 -16.50
C SER A 88 -7.12 3.20 -16.20
N GLY A 89 -7.32 2.84 -14.93
CA GLY A 89 -8.44 2.02 -14.48
C GLY A 89 -8.59 2.05 -12.97
N SER A 90 -9.74 1.63 -12.48
CA SER A 90 -10.02 1.45 -11.05
C SER A 90 -10.04 -0.04 -10.70
N ALA A 91 -10.23 -0.36 -9.41
CA ALA A 91 -10.37 -1.77 -8.99
C ALA A 91 -11.69 -2.38 -9.44
N GLU A 92 -12.71 -1.55 -9.69
CA GLU A 92 -14.02 -1.95 -10.18
C GLU A 92 -14.07 -2.11 -11.72
N ASP A 93 -13.13 -1.48 -12.43
CA ASP A 93 -12.98 -1.54 -13.89
C ASP A 93 -11.49 -1.36 -14.23
N THR A 94 -10.77 -2.47 -14.22
CA THR A 94 -9.31 -2.48 -14.36
C THR A 94 -8.83 -2.33 -15.79
N GLY A 95 -9.66 -2.67 -16.77
CA GLY A 95 -9.27 -2.81 -18.19
C GLY A 95 -8.32 -3.99 -18.45
N LEU A 96 -8.17 -4.92 -17.51
CA LEU A 96 -7.39 -6.15 -17.67
C LEU A 96 -8.10 -7.17 -18.55
N GLU A 97 -7.36 -8.09 -19.17
CA GLU A 97 -7.91 -9.19 -19.94
C GLU A 97 -8.63 -10.20 -19.03
N THR A 98 -9.73 -10.78 -19.51
CA THR A 98 -10.45 -11.87 -18.83
C THR A 98 -9.55 -13.10 -18.76
N ASP A 99 -9.53 -13.81 -17.61
CA ASP A 99 -8.74 -15.02 -17.34
C ASP A 99 -7.24 -14.87 -17.66
N GLY A 100 -6.77 -13.60 -17.65
CA GLY A 100 -5.44 -13.25 -18.14
C GLY A 100 -4.34 -13.24 -17.08
N PHE A 101 -4.65 -13.29 -15.80
CA PHE A 101 -3.66 -13.03 -14.74
C PHE A 101 -3.62 -14.15 -13.71
N ASP A 102 -2.41 -14.50 -13.31
CA ASP A 102 -2.14 -15.49 -12.27
C ASP A 102 -2.11 -14.86 -10.88
N LEU A 103 -1.79 -13.56 -10.82
CA LEU A 103 -1.73 -12.79 -9.59
C LEU A 103 -2.31 -11.40 -9.81
N VAL A 104 -3.26 -11.03 -8.96
CA VAL A 104 -3.73 -9.65 -8.83
C VAL A 104 -3.40 -9.17 -7.42
N THR A 105 -2.76 -8.01 -7.31
CA THR A 105 -2.38 -7.42 -6.01
C THR A 105 -3.00 -6.05 -5.81
N MET A 106 -3.31 -5.71 -4.56
CA MET A 106 -3.66 -4.36 -4.13
C MET A 106 -2.86 -3.99 -2.88
N ALA A 107 -1.84 -3.16 -3.06
CA ALA A 107 -0.96 -2.73 -1.98
C ALA A 107 -1.41 -1.39 -1.39
N SER A 108 -1.86 -1.41 -0.14
CA SER A 108 -2.37 -0.24 0.60
C SER A 108 -3.51 0.52 -0.11
N SER A 109 -4.30 -0.18 -0.92
CA SER A 109 -5.34 0.44 -1.77
C SER A 109 -6.72 -0.23 -1.68
N PHE A 110 -6.85 -1.48 -1.23
CA PHE A 110 -8.13 -2.24 -1.23
C PHE A 110 -9.22 -1.69 -0.28
N HIS A 111 -8.94 -0.65 0.47
CA HIS A 111 -9.93 0.04 1.32
C HIS A 111 -10.63 1.23 0.63
N TRP A 112 -10.29 1.51 -0.62
CA TRP A 112 -10.87 2.61 -1.39
C TRP A 112 -12.07 2.20 -2.25
N PRO A 113 -12.02 1.06 -3.00
CA PRO A 113 -13.08 0.68 -3.91
C PRO A 113 -14.33 0.12 -3.21
N ASP A 114 -15.40 0.01 -4.00
CA ASP A 114 -16.48 -0.91 -3.64
C ASP A 114 -15.95 -2.34 -3.66
N THR A 115 -15.94 -2.95 -2.49
CA THR A 115 -15.31 -4.27 -2.29
C THR A 115 -15.94 -5.35 -3.17
N GLN A 116 -17.27 -5.36 -3.32
CA GLN A 116 -17.94 -6.39 -4.10
C GLN A 116 -17.69 -6.21 -5.60
N LEU A 117 -17.74 -4.98 -6.10
CA LEU A 117 -17.46 -4.70 -7.50
C LEU A 117 -16.01 -5.01 -7.84
N ALA A 118 -15.06 -4.65 -6.97
CA ALA A 118 -13.65 -4.96 -7.15
C ALA A 118 -13.40 -6.48 -7.17
N LEU A 119 -14.03 -7.25 -6.25
CA LEU A 119 -13.89 -8.70 -6.22
C LEU A 119 -14.48 -9.36 -7.47
N ASN A 120 -15.59 -8.88 -7.99
CA ASN A 120 -16.17 -9.37 -9.25
C ASN A 120 -15.24 -9.11 -10.44
N GLU A 121 -14.60 -7.93 -10.47
CA GLU A 121 -13.62 -7.60 -11.52
C GLU A 121 -12.36 -8.44 -11.42
N PHE A 122 -11.87 -8.74 -10.21
CA PHE A 122 -10.73 -9.64 -10.02
C PHE A 122 -11.09 -11.09 -10.35
N ASP A 123 -12.33 -11.52 -10.07
CA ASP A 123 -12.84 -12.82 -10.50
C ASP A 123 -12.80 -12.95 -12.02
N ARG A 124 -13.17 -11.91 -12.77
CA ARG A 124 -13.10 -11.87 -14.22
C ARG A 124 -11.65 -11.92 -14.75
N ALA A 125 -10.73 -11.17 -14.10
CA ALA A 125 -9.36 -11.01 -14.59
C ALA A 125 -8.43 -12.17 -14.24
N LEU A 126 -8.70 -12.88 -13.13
CA LEU A 126 -7.88 -14.00 -12.66
C LEU A 126 -8.13 -15.27 -13.45
N SER A 127 -7.06 -15.99 -13.76
CA SER A 127 -7.10 -17.35 -14.31
C SER A 127 -7.68 -18.36 -13.30
N ASP A 128 -8.02 -19.59 -13.75
CA ASP A 128 -8.64 -20.64 -12.91
C ASP A 128 -7.93 -20.95 -11.59
N LYS A 129 -6.61 -20.81 -11.55
CA LYS A 129 -5.76 -20.97 -10.36
C LYS A 129 -5.19 -19.65 -9.89
N GLY A 130 -5.86 -18.56 -10.22
CA GLY A 130 -5.40 -17.21 -9.91
C GLY A 130 -5.41 -16.90 -8.42
N VAL A 131 -4.53 -16.00 -8.02
CA VAL A 131 -4.36 -15.55 -6.64
C VAL A 131 -4.64 -14.05 -6.57
N PHE A 132 -5.47 -13.64 -5.62
CA PHE A 132 -5.62 -12.25 -5.21
C PHE A 132 -4.85 -12.00 -3.91
N CYS A 133 -4.17 -10.88 -3.81
CA CYS A 133 -3.52 -10.47 -2.58
C CYS A 133 -3.78 -9.00 -2.24
N ALA A 134 -4.42 -8.76 -1.11
CA ALA A 134 -4.49 -7.44 -0.50
C ALA A 134 -3.44 -7.32 0.60
N LEU A 135 -2.64 -6.25 0.59
CA LEU A 135 -1.58 -6.08 1.57
C LEU A 135 -1.43 -4.61 2.01
N TRP A 136 -0.90 -4.43 3.22
CA TRP A 136 -0.59 -3.13 3.82
C TRP A 136 0.76 -3.15 4.51
N ASN A 137 1.32 -1.96 4.74
CA ASN A 137 2.58 -1.78 5.46
C ASN A 137 2.46 -0.69 6.54
N PRO A 138 1.60 -0.88 7.58
CA PRO A 138 1.42 0.08 8.65
C PRO A 138 2.66 0.22 9.53
N ARG A 139 2.77 1.37 10.22
CA ARG A 139 3.74 1.58 11.30
C ARG A 139 3.22 0.97 12.59
N LEU A 140 4.10 0.31 13.33
CA LEU A 140 3.88 -0.15 14.71
C LEU A 140 4.38 0.94 15.65
N THR A 141 3.56 1.96 15.86
CA THR A 141 3.97 3.19 16.58
C THR A 141 4.34 2.93 18.03
N GLU A 142 3.80 1.90 18.65
CA GLU A 142 4.10 1.47 20.01
C GLU A 142 5.48 0.81 20.18
N LYS A 143 6.15 0.45 19.08
CA LYS A 143 7.47 -0.20 19.09
C LYS A 143 8.63 0.79 19.13
N SER A 144 8.39 2.08 18.90
CA SER A 144 9.40 3.13 18.92
C SER A 144 8.97 4.29 19.80
N ALA A 145 9.85 4.76 20.67
CA ALA A 145 9.55 5.88 21.56
C ALA A 145 9.21 7.16 20.79
N SER A 146 9.90 7.44 19.67
CA SER A 146 9.59 8.58 18.81
C SER A 146 8.23 8.47 18.17
N GLU A 147 7.89 7.29 17.64
CA GLU A 147 6.59 7.03 17.00
C GLU A 147 5.45 7.14 18.03
N SER A 148 5.66 6.64 19.27
CA SER A 148 4.69 6.76 20.37
C SER A 148 4.46 8.23 20.76
N GLU A 149 5.52 9.04 20.89
CA GLU A 149 5.40 10.48 21.17
C GLU A 149 4.63 11.21 20.05
N VAL A 150 4.90 10.89 18.78
CA VAL A 150 4.20 11.47 17.64
C VAL A 150 2.73 11.01 17.58
N GLN A 151 2.45 9.76 17.88
CA GLN A 151 1.08 9.24 17.94
C GLN A 151 0.28 9.91 19.07
N GLU A 152 0.90 10.11 20.25
CA GLU A 152 0.30 10.84 21.35
C GLU A 152 0.01 12.30 20.96
N LEU A 153 0.94 12.96 20.27
CA LEU A 153 0.76 14.32 19.77
C LEU A 153 -0.46 14.41 18.82
N LEU A 154 -0.60 13.47 17.87
CA LEU A 154 -1.74 13.42 16.95
C LEU A 154 -3.07 13.29 17.69
N THR A 155 -3.14 12.43 18.69
CA THR A 155 -4.39 12.13 19.40
C THR A 155 -4.74 13.20 20.43
N THR A 156 -3.76 13.71 21.17
CA THR A 156 -4.00 14.64 22.31
C THR A 156 -4.10 16.10 21.86
N LYS A 157 -3.14 16.59 21.07
CA LYS A 157 -3.11 17.99 20.62
C LYS A 157 -3.96 18.20 19.37
N PHE A 158 -3.78 17.36 18.34
CA PHE A 158 -4.43 17.55 17.04
C PHE A 158 -5.79 16.87 16.92
N LYS A 159 -6.19 16.04 17.91
CA LYS A 159 -7.50 15.37 17.97
C LYS A 159 -7.81 14.51 16.73
N VAL A 160 -6.78 13.96 16.10
CA VAL A 160 -6.95 13.01 14.98
C VAL A 160 -7.43 11.68 15.54
N ALA A 161 -8.71 11.37 15.31
CA ALA A 161 -9.37 10.23 15.98
C ALA A 161 -9.02 8.88 15.35
N SER A 162 -8.84 8.81 14.04
CA SER A 162 -8.52 7.56 13.34
C SER A 162 -7.81 7.81 12.02
N ARG A 163 -7.00 6.84 11.62
CA ARG A 163 -6.33 6.80 10.31
C ARG A 163 -6.99 5.73 9.45
N VAL A 164 -7.67 6.14 8.38
CA VAL A 164 -8.40 5.21 7.49
C VAL A 164 -7.45 4.32 6.71
N SER A 165 -6.33 4.89 6.26
CA SER A 165 -5.35 4.20 5.43
C SER A 165 -4.27 3.44 6.20
N SER A 166 -4.41 3.31 7.54
CA SER A 166 -3.35 2.73 8.38
C SER A 166 -3.09 1.24 8.15
N GLY A 167 -4.07 0.50 7.61
CA GLY A 167 -3.98 -0.95 7.47
C GLY A 167 -4.03 -1.73 8.80
N LEU A 168 -4.32 -1.06 9.93
CA LEU A 168 -4.49 -1.68 11.25
C LEU A 168 -5.96 -1.75 11.69
N SER A 169 -6.85 -1.09 10.99
CA SER A 169 -8.28 -0.99 11.30
C SER A 169 -9.14 -0.98 10.03
N GLY A 170 -10.45 -0.90 10.18
CA GLY A 170 -11.39 -0.91 9.07
C GLY A 170 -11.44 -2.27 8.38
N ILE A 171 -11.43 -2.29 7.05
CA ILE A 171 -11.59 -3.51 6.25
C ILE A 171 -10.63 -4.64 6.65
N THR A 172 -9.42 -4.32 7.14
CA THR A 172 -8.42 -5.34 7.50
C THR A 172 -8.81 -6.21 8.68
N GLN A 173 -9.77 -5.80 9.50
CA GLN A 173 -10.26 -6.60 10.62
C GLN A 173 -11.17 -7.76 10.16
N GLU A 174 -11.90 -7.57 9.07
CA GLU A 174 -12.89 -8.51 8.54
C GLU A 174 -12.44 -9.11 7.18
N LEU A 175 -11.29 -8.69 6.65
CA LEU A 175 -10.87 -9.01 5.29
C LEU A 175 -10.84 -10.51 5.00
N ARG A 176 -10.39 -11.32 5.95
CA ARG A 176 -10.38 -12.77 5.79
C ARG A 176 -11.79 -13.34 5.56
N GLU A 177 -12.76 -12.85 6.32
CA GLU A 177 -14.15 -13.29 6.19
C GLU A 177 -14.80 -12.74 4.90
N ILE A 178 -14.49 -11.50 4.55
CA ILE A 178 -14.94 -10.89 3.29
C ILE A 178 -14.46 -11.74 2.10
N LEU A 179 -13.17 -12.08 2.05
CA LEU A 179 -12.59 -12.88 0.96
C LEU A 179 -13.17 -14.29 0.91
N LYS A 180 -13.35 -14.95 2.06
CA LYS A 180 -13.95 -16.28 2.13
C LYS A 180 -15.43 -16.30 1.73
N SER A 181 -16.20 -15.30 2.18
CA SER A 181 -17.63 -15.22 1.91
C SER A 181 -17.97 -14.75 0.50
N SER A 182 -16.99 -14.28 -0.26
CA SER A 182 -17.17 -13.87 -1.66
C SER A 182 -17.60 -15.03 -2.59
N GLY A 183 -17.31 -16.27 -2.21
CA GLY A 183 -17.54 -17.45 -3.06
C GLY A 183 -16.53 -17.60 -4.21
N ILE A 184 -15.55 -16.69 -4.34
CA ILE A 184 -14.54 -16.67 -5.40
C ILE A 184 -13.31 -17.53 -5.01
N PHE A 185 -12.91 -17.45 -3.73
CA PHE A 185 -11.66 -18.05 -3.26
C PHE A 185 -11.88 -19.26 -2.36
N ASN A 186 -11.14 -20.34 -2.61
CA ASN A 186 -11.19 -21.58 -1.84
C ASN A 186 -10.36 -21.50 -0.56
N SER A 187 -9.29 -20.68 -0.55
CA SER A 187 -8.44 -20.51 0.62
C SER A 187 -8.01 -19.06 0.83
N VAL A 188 -7.82 -18.68 2.10
CA VAL A 188 -7.27 -17.37 2.48
C VAL A 188 -6.21 -17.57 3.53
N VAL A 189 -4.97 -17.24 3.19
CA VAL A 189 -3.80 -17.29 4.09
C VAL A 189 -3.43 -15.88 4.51
N TYR A 190 -3.15 -15.68 5.79
CA TYR A 190 -2.61 -14.44 6.31
C TYR A 190 -1.13 -14.62 6.63
N VAL A 191 -0.31 -13.67 6.19
CA VAL A 191 1.12 -13.62 6.52
C VAL A 191 1.51 -12.22 6.93
N ASP A 192 2.46 -12.09 7.84
CA ASP A 192 3.05 -10.80 8.19
C ASP A 192 4.54 -10.92 8.52
N ALA A 193 5.23 -9.79 8.43
CA ALA A 193 6.60 -9.63 8.91
C ALA A 193 6.89 -8.16 9.23
N VAL A 194 7.78 -7.96 10.20
CA VAL A 194 8.21 -6.62 10.64
C VAL A 194 9.55 -6.27 10.03
N ASP A 195 9.65 -5.06 9.49
CA ASP A 195 10.91 -4.41 9.14
C ASP A 195 11.20 -3.26 10.11
N VAL A 196 12.44 -3.16 10.54
CA VAL A 196 12.92 -2.02 11.33
C VAL A 196 13.81 -1.16 10.46
N VAL A 197 13.43 0.09 10.28
CA VAL A 197 14.12 1.04 9.41
C VAL A 197 14.58 2.25 10.22
N GLN A 198 15.87 2.59 10.11
CA GLN A 198 16.38 3.87 10.61
C GLN A 198 16.17 4.94 9.55
N ARG A 199 15.50 6.03 9.92
CA ARG A 199 15.20 7.18 9.07
C ARG A 199 15.98 8.40 9.53
N THR A 200 16.57 9.13 8.61
CA THR A 200 17.01 10.49 8.85
C THR A 200 15.80 11.39 9.19
N HIS A 201 16.05 12.55 9.77
CA HIS A 201 14.96 13.51 10.05
C HIS A 201 14.23 13.94 8.76
N GLU A 202 14.96 14.16 7.67
CA GLU A 202 14.37 14.50 6.37
C GLU A 202 13.44 13.40 5.87
N GLU A 203 13.91 12.15 5.85
CA GLU A 203 13.11 11.02 5.40
C GLU A 203 11.87 10.79 6.27
N TYR A 204 12.00 10.99 7.58
CA TYR A 204 10.88 10.82 8.50
C TYR A 204 9.80 11.89 8.30
N ILE A 205 10.21 13.16 8.17
CA ILE A 205 9.31 14.27 7.86
C ILE A 205 8.69 14.12 6.47
N GLY A 206 9.48 13.76 5.47
CA GLY A 206 8.98 13.49 4.12
C GLY A 206 7.94 12.38 4.07
N ALA A 207 8.13 11.32 4.86
CA ALA A 207 7.13 10.27 5.01
C ALA A 207 5.81 10.77 5.61
N TRP A 208 5.83 11.73 6.56
CA TRP A 208 4.62 12.39 7.08
C TRP A 208 3.97 13.30 6.03
N ARG A 209 4.76 14.05 5.25
CA ARG A 209 4.27 14.90 4.17
C ARG A 209 3.59 14.12 3.04
N SER A 210 3.90 12.85 2.89
CA SER A 210 3.24 11.95 1.93
C SER A 210 1.89 11.37 2.42
N VAL A 211 1.45 11.69 3.65
CA VAL A 211 0.23 11.13 4.26
C VAL A 211 -0.98 12.02 3.96
N ASN A 212 -1.82 11.61 3.00
CA ASN A 212 -3.02 12.36 2.59
C ASN A 212 -4.05 12.49 3.72
N ASP A 213 -4.36 11.42 4.45
CA ASP A 213 -5.45 11.41 5.42
C ASP A 213 -5.25 12.38 6.59
N ILE A 214 -4.02 12.58 7.04
CA ILE A 214 -3.69 13.54 8.11
C ILE A 214 -3.78 14.97 7.58
N GLN A 215 -3.24 15.23 6.38
CA GLN A 215 -3.35 16.54 5.75
C GLN A 215 -4.81 16.94 5.51
N ALA A 216 -5.64 16.00 5.05
CA ALA A 216 -7.06 16.23 4.81
C ALA A 216 -7.85 16.51 6.10
N GLN A 217 -7.47 15.88 7.23
CA GLN A 217 -8.12 16.09 8.53
C GLN A 217 -7.70 17.40 9.19
N LEU A 218 -6.43 17.77 9.11
CA LEU A 218 -5.89 18.94 9.81
C LEU A 218 -6.06 20.24 9.00
N GLY A 219 -6.00 20.15 7.67
CA GLY A 219 -5.82 21.32 6.80
C GLY A 219 -4.39 21.85 6.84
N GLY A 220 -4.04 22.75 5.89
CA GLY A 220 -2.65 23.13 5.64
C GLY A 220 -1.93 23.74 6.86
N GLU A 221 -2.53 24.72 7.52
CA GLU A 221 -1.90 25.46 8.65
C GLU A 221 -1.63 24.54 9.85
N LYS A 222 -2.63 23.76 10.27
CA LYS A 222 -2.47 22.82 11.39
C LYS A 222 -1.54 21.65 11.04
N PHE A 223 -1.49 21.27 9.77
CA PHE A 223 -0.56 20.23 9.34
C PHE A 223 0.89 20.72 9.43
N GLU A 224 1.19 21.97 9.03
CA GLU A 224 2.54 22.52 9.21
C GLU A 224 2.89 22.69 10.70
N GLU A 225 1.94 23.08 11.56
CA GLU A 225 2.14 23.09 13.02
C GLU A 225 2.49 21.68 13.52
N PHE A 226 1.78 20.66 13.06
CA PHE A 226 2.07 19.26 13.39
C PHE A 226 3.49 18.87 12.97
N ILE A 227 3.90 19.18 11.74
CA ILE A 227 5.26 18.91 11.25
C ILE A 227 6.32 19.60 12.12
N CYS A 228 6.13 20.86 12.47
CA CYS A 228 7.05 21.58 13.38
C CYS A 228 7.19 20.90 14.75
N ASP A 229 6.10 20.39 15.30
CA ASP A 229 6.15 19.69 16.59
C ASP A 229 6.79 18.30 16.47
N VAL A 230 6.56 17.57 15.37
CA VAL A 230 7.27 16.32 15.07
C VAL A 230 8.77 16.55 14.97
N GLU A 231 9.22 17.63 14.29
CA GLU A 231 10.63 17.99 14.22
C GLU A 231 11.26 18.19 15.62
N LYS A 232 10.54 18.83 16.55
CA LYS A 232 11.03 19.00 17.94
C LYS A 232 11.20 17.67 18.67
N ILE A 233 10.31 16.71 18.41
CA ILE A 233 10.39 15.36 19.00
C ILE A 233 11.62 14.63 18.47
N ILE A 234 11.82 14.60 17.15
CA ILE A 234 12.87 13.79 16.53
C ILE A 234 14.26 14.38 16.68
N LYS A 235 14.40 15.70 16.82
CA LYS A 235 15.70 16.38 17.04
C LYS A 235 16.49 15.88 18.28
N LYS A 236 15.83 15.20 19.20
CA LYS A 236 16.45 14.60 20.38
C LYS A 236 17.26 13.32 20.05
N ARG A 237 17.21 12.83 18.82
CA ARG A 237 17.81 11.57 18.37
C ARG A 237 18.57 11.78 17.06
N GLU A 238 19.58 10.99 16.82
CA GLU A 238 20.34 11.04 15.56
C GLU A 238 19.52 10.49 14.38
N PHE A 239 18.80 9.37 14.63
CA PHE A 239 17.90 8.72 13.68
C PHE A 239 16.56 8.43 14.35
N VAL A 240 15.53 8.29 13.51
CA VAL A 240 14.21 7.82 13.94
C VAL A 240 14.07 6.35 13.56
N GLU A 241 13.96 5.48 14.56
CA GLU A 241 13.65 4.06 14.32
C GLU A 241 12.15 3.91 14.08
N VAL A 242 11.80 3.31 12.94
CA VAL A 242 10.41 3.08 12.53
C VAL A 242 10.21 1.59 12.25
N HIS A 243 9.22 0.99 12.90
CA HIS A 243 8.82 -0.38 12.68
C HIS A 243 7.65 -0.42 11.71
N TYR A 244 7.82 -1.11 10.59
CA TYR A 244 6.77 -1.36 9.61
C TYR A 244 6.31 -2.82 9.66
N LEU A 245 5.01 -3.03 9.66
CA LEU A 245 4.41 -4.37 9.61
C LEU A 245 3.84 -4.60 8.20
N THR A 246 4.60 -5.27 7.33
CA THR A 246 4.00 -5.76 6.09
C THR A 246 3.08 -6.92 6.42
N ARG A 247 1.80 -6.80 6.08
CA ARG A 247 0.76 -7.80 6.31
C ARG A 247 -0.05 -8.03 5.04
N ALA A 248 -0.28 -9.29 4.70
CA ALA A 248 -0.92 -9.69 3.46
C ALA A 248 -1.98 -10.78 3.69
N TRP A 249 -3.08 -10.66 2.98
CA TRP A 249 -4.12 -11.69 2.84
C TRP A 249 -4.05 -12.22 1.43
N ILE A 250 -3.67 -13.47 1.30
CA ILE A 250 -3.46 -14.19 0.04
C ILE A 250 -4.66 -15.12 -0.14
N ALA A 251 -5.46 -14.85 -1.16
CA ALA A 251 -6.68 -15.60 -1.47
C ALA A 251 -6.50 -16.34 -2.79
N SER A 252 -6.64 -17.67 -2.75
CA SER A 252 -6.45 -18.55 -3.92
C SER A 252 -7.78 -19.18 -4.34
N ARG A 253 -7.99 -19.29 -5.66
CA ARG A 253 -9.09 -20.04 -6.29
C ARG A 253 -8.93 -21.53 -6.17
#